data_4c3cfb58d8f94ea33b746dbc446292be
#
_entry.id   4c3cfb58d8f94ea33b746dbc446292be
#
_cell.length_a   1.000
_cell.length_b   1.000
_cell.length_c   1.000
_cell.angle_alpha   90.00
_cell.angle_beta   90.00
_cell.angle_gamma   90.00
#
_symmetry.space_group_name_H-M   'P 1'
#
loop_
_entity.id
_entity.type
_entity.pdbx_description
1 polymer ?
#
loop_
_entity_poly.entity_id
_entity_poly.type
_entity_poly.pdbx_seq_one_letter_code
_entity_poly.pdbx_strand_id
1 'polypeptide(L)'
;MKLHSGPGPKETHTTNQQPRRKNRKASVHRLAGVFLLAIILFACSPEANLESTPAPLETLPTPTQTTPPTVTQTDPTATAVLAAVVKPASSATGSSGRSLSGELSDPLQFVFPTPMPAPVSAWRPPLYPIPWAPTPYDHFYFSRPIAADEVNWPLADYRYGGVFFQDVVHTGVDIPAARGTQVLAAGSGKVTWAGYGLYALTPDDEDPYGLAVAIRHDFGYDGSTLYSVYGHMDDIYVTKGQHLERGDLIGLVGDTGKVTGVHLHFEVRLGKNNFFGSRNPELWMSPPQGWGVLAGRLMSTGGALLESHTIQVHSYANDQRWEVNSYGKGSTNSDPYYNENLVLGDLPAGDYEIWIPYAGSIYNQDIHIQPGMVSYFTFKGRNGFKVGLPKAPGTSFTTPNTP
;
A
#
# COMPACT_ATOMS: atom_id res chain seq x y z
N MET A 1 45.00 65.78 16.38
CA MET A 1 44.48 66.90 17.20
C MET A 1 43.36 66.31 18.07
N LYS A 2 43.58 66.30 19.33
CA LYS A 2 42.83 65.97 20.54
C LYS A 2 41.50 65.18 20.47
N LEU A 3 41.60 63.99 21.08
CA LEU A 3 40.58 63.11 21.67
C LEU A 3 39.73 63.83 22.75
N HIS A 4 38.43 63.51 22.79
CA HIS A 4 37.66 63.67 24.02
C HIS A 4 36.84 62.40 24.27
N SER A 5 37.13 61.76 25.39
CA SER A 5 36.50 60.62 26.00
C SER A 5 35.25 61.05 26.78
N GLY A 6 34.15 60.33 26.64
CA GLY A 6 32.95 60.40 27.48
C GLY A 6 32.57 59.04 28.03
N PRO A 7 31.97 58.99 29.23
CA PRO A 7 31.96 57.78 30.08
C PRO A 7 30.79 56.81 29.71
N GLY A 8 31.03 55.50 29.92
CA GLY A 8 30.09 54.42 29.70
C GLY A 8 28.98 54.36 30.78
N PRO A 9 27.86 53.71 30.42
CA PRO A 9 26.76 53.50 31.36
C PRO A 9 26.99 52.25 32.26
N LYS A 10 26.53 52.41 33.51
CA LYS A 10 26.59 51.49 34.62
C LYS A 10 25.70 50.24 34.36
N GLU A 11 26.25 49.06 34.65
CA GLU A 11 25.52 47.79 34.80
C GLU A 11 24.65 47.85 36.08
N THR A 12 23.34 47.60 35.88
CA THR A 12 22.43 47.32 37.00
C THR A 12 22.16 45.80 37.03
N HIS A 13 22.71 45.14 38.02
CA HIS A 13 22.35 43.75 38.37
C HIS A 13 20.91 43.70 38.86
N THR A 14 20.04 43.00 38.11
CA THR A 14 18.73 42.61 38.61
C THR A 14 18.74 41.09 38.87
N THR A 15 18.77 40.78 40.15
CA THR A 15 18.63 39.41 40.70
C THR A 15 17.19 38.93 40.46
N ASN A 16 17.00 37.94 39.62
CA ASN A 16 15.72 37.29 39.40
C ASN A 16 15.65 36.03 40.25
N GLN A 17 14.92 36.09 41.35
CA GLN A 17 14.65 34.97 42.24
C GLN A 17 13.51 34.12 41.63
N GLN A 18 13.80 32.88 41.30
CA GLN A 18 12.78 31.86 40.97
C GLN A 18 12.07 31.37 42.23
N PRO A 19 10.73 31.16 42.20
CA PRO A 19 10.02 30.60 43.34
C PRO A 19 10.23 29.07 43.44
N ARG A 20 10.66 28.62 44.65
CA ARG A 20 10.75 27.22 45.01
C ARG A 20 9.40 26.51 44.92
N ARG A 21 9.30 25.49 44.08
CA ARG A 21 8.17 24.53 44.06
C ARG A 21 8.26 23.63 45.30
N LYS A 22 7.26 23.70 46.16
CA LYS A 22 7.01 22.77 47.28
C LYS A 22 6.56 21.41 46.73
N ASN A 23 7.34 20.37 46.99
CA ASN A 23 6.97 18.98 46.81
C ASN A 23 5.83 18.63 47.80
N ARG A 24 4.64 18.38 47.26
CA ARG A 24 3.57 17.67 47.99
C ARG A 24 3.72 16.18 47.77
N LYS A 25 4.15 15.45 48.82
CA LYS A 25 4.07 13.99 48.90
C LYS A 25 2.57 13.59 48.94
N ALA A 26 2.09 12.88 47.91
CA ALA A 26 0.81 12.22 47.95
C ALA A 26 0.96 10.87 48.66
N SER A 27 0.21 10.71 49.72
CA SER A 27 0.07 9.49 50.50
C SER A 27 -0.76 8.46 49.70
N VAL A 28 -0.19 7.29 49.48
CA VAL A 28 -0.88 6.16 48.80
C VAL A 28 -1.56 5.34 49.91
N HIS A 29 -2.88 5.45 50.01
CA HIS A 29 -3.69 4.53 50.81
C HIS A 29 -3.90 3.21 50.03
N ARG A 30 -3.32 2.13 50.61
CA ARG A 30 -3.62 0.76 50.16
C ARG A 30 -5.01 0.38 50.62
N LEU A 31 -5.96 0.16 49.65
CA LEU A 31 -7.17 -0.60 49.91
C LEU A 31 -6.91 -2.07 49.50
N ALA A 32 -6.91 -2.94 50.50
CA ALA A 32 -6.90 -4.38 50.32
C ALA A 32 -8.33 -4.81 49.98
N GLY A 33 -8.60 -5.20 48.69
CA GLY A 33 -9.82 -5.84 48.28
C GLY A 33 -9.70 -7.36 48.36
N VAL A 34 -10.48 -7.96 49.21
CA VAL A 34 -10.64 -9.42 49.37
C VAL A 34 -11.40 -9.95 48.16
N PHE A 35 -10.78 -10.78 47.33
CA PHE A 35 -11.47 -11.54 46.30
C PHE A 35 -11.96 -12.87 46.89
N LEU A 36 -13.28 -13.00 46.93
CA LEU A 36 -13.99 -14.21 47.30
C LEU A 36 -13.95 -15.18 46.09
N LEU A 37 -13.28 -16.32 46.25
CA LEU A 37 -13.18 -17.37 45.24
C LEU A 37 -14.42 -18.27 45.36
N ALA A 38 -15.37 -18.16 44.43
CA ALA A 38 -16.49 -19.10 44.31
C ALA A 38 -16.08 -20.30 43.48
N ILE A 39 -15.86 -21.44 44.13
CA ILE A 39 -15.63 -22.73 43.49
C ILE A 39 -16.98 -23.32 43.10
N ILE A 40 -17.28 -23.44 41.83
CA ILE A 40 -18.41 -24.18 41.30
C ILE A 40 -17.94 -25.60 40.99
N LEU A 41 -18.40 -26.56 41.80
CA LEU A 41 -18.25 -28.00 41.56
C LEU A 41 -19.25 -28.40 40.48
N PHE A 42 -18.79 -28.79 39.31
CA PHE A 42 -19.60 -29.53 38.32
C PHE A 42 -19.45 -31.04 38.56
N ALA A 43 -20.59 -31.65 38.85
CA ALA A 43 -20.70 -33.10 39.01
C ALA A 43 -20.57 -33.83 37.70
N CYS A 44 -19.77 -34.89 37.71
CA CYS A 44 -19.70 -35.87 36.61
C CYS A 44 -21.00 -36.64 36.48
N SER A 45 -21.54 -36.73 35.27
CA SER A 45 -22.50 -37.74 34.84
C SER A 45 -21.84 -38.66 33.79
N PRO A 46 -22.12 -39.98 33.85
CA PRO A 46 -21.40 -40.95 33.01
C PRO A 46 -21.91 -40.94 31.56
N GLU A 47 -20.98 -41.05 30.66
CA GLU A 47 -21.19 -41.20 29.21
C GLU A 47 -21.86 -42.53 28.90
N ALA A 48 -22.98 -42.48 28.18
CA ALA A 48 -23.57 -43.65 27.51
C ALA A 48 -22.89 -43.85 26.15
N ASN A 49 -22.17 -44.96 26.00
CA ASN A 49 -21.64 -45.44 24.73
C ASN A 49 -22.79 -45.72 23.75
N LEU A 50 -22.90 -44.99 22.69
CA LEU A 50 -23.67 -45.32 21.50
C LEU A 50 -22.69 -45.73 20.41
N GLU A 51 -22.60 -47.01 20.16
CA GLU A 51 -21.96 -47.59 18.98
C GLU A 51 -22.70 -47.10 17.72
N SER A 52 -22.03 -46.31 16.91
CA SER A 52 -22.54 -45.95 15.59
C SER A 52 -22.03 -46.93 14.54
N THR A 53 -22.93 -47.68 14.00
CA THR A 53 -22.75 -48.54 12.82
C THR A 53 -22.42 -47.67 11.60
N PRO A 54 -21.38 -48.01 10.79
CA PRO A 54 -21.10 -47.24 9.57
C PRO A 54 -22.16 -47.51 8.51
N ALA A 55 -22.73 -46.42 7.94
CA ALA A 55 -23.58 -46.51 6.80
C ALA A 55 -22.82 -46.89 5.52
N PRO A 56 -23.46 -47.56 4.54
CA PRO A 56 -22.82 -48.01 3.30
C PRO A 56 -22.37 -46.81 2.46
N LEU A 57 -21.17 -46.89 1.88
CA LEU A 57 -20.67 -45.94 0.88
C LEU A 57 -21.58 -45.96 -0.36
N GLU A 58 -22.30 -44.87 -0.61
CA GLU A 58 -22.92 -44.64 -1.93
C GLU A 58 -21.82 -44.27 -2.93
N THR A 59 -21.74 -45.06 -4.00
CA THR A 59 -20.83 -44.79 -5.12
C THR A 59 -21.28 -43.58 -5.89
N LEU A 60 -20.44 -42.53 -5.95
CA LEU A 60 -20.64 -41.38 -6.82
C LEU A 60 -20.62 -41.80 -8.29
N PRO A 61 -21.54 -41.27 -9.12
CA PRO A 61 -21.52 -41.53 -10.55
C PRO A 61 -20.29 -40.89 -11.20
N THR A 62 -19.64 -41.63 -12.08
CA THR A 62 -18.52 -41.20 -12.91
C THR A 62 -18.94 -39.99 -13.77
N PRO A 63 -18.15 -38.88 -13.82
CA PRO A 63 -18.49 -37.77 -14.68
C PRO A 63 -18.38 -38.16 -16.15
N THR A 64 -19.48 -38.04 -16.88
CA THR A 64 -19.54 -38.18 -18.33
C THR A 64 -18.71 -37.06 -18.96
N GLN A 65 -17.69 -37.42 -19.72
CA GLN A 65 -16.92 -36.47 -20.53
C GLN A 65 -17.82 -35.88 -21.62
N THR A 66 -18.18 -34.61 -21.48
CA THR A 66 -18.84 -33.85 -22.55
C THR A 66 -17.74 -33.27 -23.45
N THR A 67 -17.68 -33.65 -24.68
CA THR A 67 -16.79 -33.09 -25.70
C THR A 67 -17.10 -31.60 -25.88
N PRO A 68 -16.08 -30.71 -25.96
CA PRO A 68 -16.32 -29.30 -26.20
C PRO A 68 -16.88 -29.07 -27.62
N PRO A 69 -17.77 -28.07 -27.79
CA PRO A 69 -18.29 -27.75 -29.14
C PRO A 69 -17.16 -27.19 -30.01
N THR A 70 -17.08 -27.68 -31.23
CA THR A 70 -16.20 -27.19 -32.30
C THR A 70 -16.57 -25.75 -32.62
N VAL A 71 -15.70 -24.80 -32.28
CA VAL A 71 -15.83 -23.38 -32.68
C VAL A 71 -15.42 -23.28 -34.15
N THR A 72 -16.39 -23.06 -35.02
CA THR A 72 -16.15 -22.68 -36.41
C THR A 72 -15.63 -21.27 -36.46
N GLN A 73 -14.35 -21.09 -36.80
CA GLN A 73 -13.78 -19.78 -37.09
C GLN A 73 -14.44 -19.22 -38.36
N THR A 74 -15.15 -18.12 -38.18
CA THR A 74 -15.53 -17.24 -39.31
C THR A 74 -14.48 -16.13 -39.39
N ASP A 75 -13.75 -16.06 -40.49
CA ASP A 75 -12.78 -14.98 -40.78
C ASP A 75 -13.51 -13.62 -40.80
N PRO A 76 -13.01 -12.61 -40.06
CA PRO A 76 -13.47 -11.26 -40.21
C PRO A 76 -12.82 -10.63 -41.45
N THR A 77 -13.61 -10.38 -42.48
CA THR A 77 -13.23 -9.56 -43.62
C THR A 77 -12.80 -8.17 -43.15
N ALA A 78 -11.55 -7.85 -43.36
CA ALA A 78 -10.98 -6.54 -43.02
C ALA A 78 -11.56 -5.48 -43.99
N THR A 79 -12.45 -4.64 -43.47
CA THR A 79 -12.86 -3.42 -44.16
C THR A 79 -11.85 -2.32 -43.88
N ALA A 80 -11.04 -1.99 -44.87
CA ALA A 80 -10.11 -0.88 -44.81
C ALA A 80 -10.88 0.45 -44.76
N VAL A 81 -10.82 1.14 -43.65
CA VAL A 81 -11.24 2.54 -43.50
C VAL A 81 -10.09 3.45 -43.90
N LEU A 82 -10.32 4.18 -45.01
CA LEU A 82 -9.41 5.21 -45.55
C LEU A 82 -9.19 6.30 -44.49
N ALA A 83 -7.92 6.44 -44.01
CA ALA A 83 -7.51 7.55 -43.19
C ALA A 83 -7.51 8.86 -44.01
N ALA A 84 -8.32 9.82 -43.58
CA ALA A 84 -8.29 11.17 -44.13
C ALA A 84 -7.03 11.88 -43.66
N VAL A 85 -6.20 12.29 -44.60
CA VAL A 85 -4.99 13.12 -44.37
C VAL A 85 -5.45 14.50 -43.97
N VAL A 86 -5.23 14.88 -42.72
CA VAL A 86 -5.38 16.28 -42.26
C VAL A 86 -4.03 16.99 -42.44
N LYS A 87 -4.06 18.00 -43.32
CA LYS A 87 -2.95 18.90 -43.66
C LYS A 87 -2.66 19.82 -42.45
N PRO A 88 -1.40 19.99 -42.03
CA PRO A 88 -1.11 20.92 -40.93
C PRO A 88 -1.27 22.38 -41.40
N ALA A 89 -2.01 23.17 -40.64
CA ALA A 89 -2.13 24.60 -40.84
C ALA A 89 -0.89 25.30 -40.30
N SER A 90 -0.46 26.27 -41.12
CA SER A 90 0.74 27.12 -41.00
C SER A 90 0.72 27.98 -39.75
N SER A 91 1.91 28.10 -39.13
CA SER A 91 2.30 28.99 -38.06
C SER A 91 1.93 30.48 -38.29
N ALA A 92 1.31 31.08 -37.30
CA ALA A 92 1.27 32.54 -37.15
C ALA A 92 2.14 32.96 -35.95
N THR A 93 3.19 33.68 -36.29
CA THR A 93 4.10 34.38 -35.38
C THR A 93 3.36 35.57 -34.77
N GLY A 94 3.21 35.57 -33.45
CA GLY A 94 2.68 36.70 -32.69
C GLY A 94 3.49 36.92 -31.43
N SER A 95 4.50 37.78 -31.53
CA SER A 95 5.24 38.32 -30.40
C SER A 95 4.33 39.28 -29.62
N SER A 96 4.07 39.00 -28.34
CA SER A 96 3.76 40.06 -27.40
C SER A 96 4.25 39.65 -26.01
N GLY A 97 5.17 40.47 -25.50
CA GLY A 97 5.74 40.33 -24.19
C GLY A 97 4.67 40.37 -23.10
N ARG A 98 4.72 39.39 -22.24
CA ARG A 98 3.96 39.35 -21.01
C ARG A 98 4.90 39.35 -19.82
N SER A 99 4.75 40.43 -19.05
CA SER A 99 5.37 40.68 -17.76
C SER A 99 5.23 39.40 -16.87
N LEU A 100 6.34 38.92 -16.38
CA LEU A 100 6.39 37.88 -15.33
C LEU A 100 6.01 38.55 -13.99
N SER A 101 4.72 38.69 -13.73
CA SER A 101 4.24 38.74 -12.35
C SER A 101 4.30 37.31 -11.84
N GLY A 102 5.27 37.02 -10.98
CA GLY A 102 5.36 35.72 -10.32
C GLY A 102 4.14 35.48 -9.42
N GLU A 103 3.15 34.79 -9.93
CA GLU A 103 2.26 34.03 -9.08
C GLU A 103 3.13 32.95 -8.45
N LEU A 104 3.29 33.03 -7.13
CA LEU A 104 3.79 31.93 -6.33
C LEU A 104 2.84 30.77 -6.63
N SER A 105 3.27 29.84 -7.46
CA SER A 105 2.56 28.58 -7.66
C SER A 105 2.37 27.98 -6.28
N ASP A 106 1.12 27.70 -5.93
CA ASP A 106 0.77 27.02 -4.69
C ASP A 106 1.65 25.77 -4.59
N PRO A 107 2.54 25.66 -3.57
CA PRO A 107 3.44 24.52 -3.44
C PRO A 107 2.70 23.19 -3.18
N LEU A 108 1.38 23.25 -3.04
CA LEU A 108 0.50 22.09 -2.87
C LEU A 108 -0.20 21.67 -4.18
N GLN A 109 -0.04 22.40 -5.28
CA GLN A 109 -0.51 21.93 -6.57
C GLN A 109 0.49 20.90 -7.14
N PHE A 110 0.18 19.65 -6.96
CA PHE A 110 0.82 18.57 -7.67
C PHE A 110 0.39 18.64 -9.14
N VAL A 111 1.29 19.07 -9.99
CA VAL A 111 1.14 18.89 -11.42
C VAL A 111 1.60 17.47 -11.70
N PHE A 112 0.67 16.51 -11.86
CA PHE A 112 0.99 15.24 -12.50
C PHE A 112 1.69 15.60 -13.81
N PRO A 113 2.92 15.13 -14.08
CA PRO A 113 3.51 15.31 -15.38
C PRO A 113 2.45 14.83 -16.36
N THR A 114 2.02 15.72 -17.27
CA THR A 114 1.08 15.33 -18.33
C THR A 114 1.57 13.98 -18.83
N PRO A 115 0.78 12.90 -18.77
CA PRO A 115 1.25 11.61 -19.19
C PRO A 115 1.81 11.84 -20.58
N MET A 116 3.11 11.66 -20.77
CA MET A 116 3.60 11.45 -22.12
C MET A 116 2.68 10.37 -22.66
N PRO A 117 2.14 10.53 -23.91
CA PRO A 117 1.27 9.51 -24.44
C PRO A 117 2.00 8.19 -24.20
N ALA A 118 1.53 7.46 -23.18
CA ALA A 118 2.05 6.15 -22.87
C ALA A 118 1.99 5.43 -24.18
N PRO A 119 3.06 4.76 -24.62
CA PRO A 119 2.99 3.96 -25.83
C PRO A 119 1.70 3.17 -25.73
N VAL A 120 0.81 3.35 -26.67
CA VAL A 120 -0.62 3.02 -26.70
C VAL A 120 -0.92 1.54 -26.48
N SER A 121 -0.01 0.80 -25.94
CA SER A 121 -0.16 -0.59 -25.57
C SER A 121 0.80 -0.95 -24.44
N ALA A 122 0.76 -0.23 -23.36
CA ALA A 122 1.02 -0.94 -22.13
C ALA A 122 -0.16 -1.91 -21.86
N TRP A 123 -0.53 -2.72 -22.88
CA TRP A 123 -1.41 -3.84 -22.67
C TRP A 123 -0.79 -4.70 -21.58
N ARG A 124 -1.33 -4.59 -20.40
CA ARG A 124 -0.91 -5.43 -19.29
C ARG A 124 -1.46 -6.81 -19.51
N PRO A 125 -0.66 -7.84 -19.29
CA PRO A 125 -1.16 -9.20 -19.27
C PRO A 125 -2.33 -9.33 -18.29
N PRO A 126 -3.23 -10.30 -18.46
CA PRO A 126 -4.24 -10.62 -17.46
C PRO A 126 -3.60 -10.81 -16.09
N LEU A 127 -4.32 -10.50 -15.02
CA LEU A 127 -3.83 -10.76 -13.66
C LEU A 127 -3.68 -12.26 -13.43
N TYR A 128 -2.78 -12.65 -12.52
CA TYR A 128 -2.83 -13.98 -11.95
C TYR A 128 -4.20 -14.21 -11.28
N PRO A 129 -4.71 -15.46 -11.27
CA PRO A 129 -6.00 -15.76 -10.64
C PRO A 129 -5.98 -15.42 -9.16
N ILE A 130 -7.11 -14.95 -8.62
CA ILE A 130 -7.22 -14.50 -7.23
C ILE A 130 -8.09 -15.47 -6.44
N PRO A 131 -7.65 -15.93 -5.26
CA PRO A 131 -6.38 -15.61 -4.59
C PRO A 131 -5.17 -16.27 -5.25
N TRP A 132 -4.02 -15.57 -5.27
CA TRP A 132 -2.77 -16.10 -5.78
C TRP A 132 -1.71 -16.09 -4.66
N ALA A 133 -1.27 -17.27 -4.26
CA ALA A 133 -0.29 -17.46 -3.19
C ALA A 133 0.64 -18.63 -3.56
N PRO A 134 1.63 -18.41 -4.45
CA PRO A 134 2.54 -19.45 -4.91
C PRO A 134 3.46 -19.98 -3.80
N THR A 135 3.69 -19.18 -2.75
CA THR A 135 4.36 -19.61 -1.51
C THR A 135 3.42 -19.39 -0.32
N PRO A 136 3.70 -19.99 0.86
CA PRO A 136 2.91 -19.74 2.08
C PRO A 136 2.95 -18.29 2.56
N TYR A 137 3.81 -17.47 1.99
CA TYR A 137 4.06 -16.10 2.40
C TYR A 137 3.54 -15.06 1.41
N ASP A 138 3.26 -15.46 0.16
CA ASP A 138 2.61 -14.61 -0.82
C ASP A 138 1.11 -14.55 -0.53
N HIS A 139 0.52 -13.36 -0.67
CA HIS A 139 -0.88 -13.14 -0.33
C HIS A 139 -1.54 -12.15 -1.28
N PHE A 140 -1.43 -12.37 -2.58
CA PHE A 140 -2.10 -11.60 -3.62
C PHE A 140 -3.59 -11.94 -3.65
N TYR A 141 -4.35 -11.36 -2.72
CA TYR A 141 -5.77 -11.70 -2.49
C TYR A 141 -6.72 -10.71 -3.13
N PHE A 142 -6.22 -9.59 -3.62
CA PHE A 142 -7.01 -8.53 -4.21
C PHE A 142 -6.82 -8.39 -5.72
N SER A 143 -7.91 -8.07 -6.41
CA SER A 143 -7.90 -7.57 -7.77
C SER A 143 -7.47 -6.10 -7.80
N ARG A 144 -7.44 -5.53 -8.98
CA ARG A 144 -7.19 -4.09 -9.14
C ARG A 144 -8.47 -3.31 -8.85
N PRO A 145 -8.37 -2.22 -8.07
CA PRO A 145 -9.51 -1.36 -7.78
C PRO A 145 -9.89 -0.47 -8.97
N ILE A 146 -9.02 -0.37 -9.98
CA ILE A 146 -9.25 0.28 -11.26
C ILE A 146 -8.86 -0.70 -12.36
N ALA A 147 -9.54 -0.65 -13.52
CA ALA A 147 -9.21 -1.49 -14.67
C ALA A 147 -7.72 -1.34 -15.07
N ALA A 148 -7.08 -2.45 -15.45
CA ALA A 148 -5.61 -2.51 -15.58
C ALA A 148 -5.06 -1.61 -16.70
N ASP A 149 -5.82 -1.33 -17.74
CA ASP A 149 -5.49 -0.45 -18.85
C ASP A 149 -5.55 1.04 -18.48
N GLU A 150 -6.22 1.38 -17.37
CA GLU A 150 -6.35 2.75 -16.88
C GLU A 150 -5.40 3.06 -15.71
N VAL A 151 -4.64 2.07 -15.23
CA VAL A 151 -3.74 2.23 -14.09
C VAL A 151 -2.38 2.75 -14.53
N ASN A 152 -2.05 3.95 -14.10
CA ASN A 152 -0.70 4.49 -14.13
C ASN A 152 0.02 4.24 -12.80
N TRP A 153 1.34 4.04 -12.85
CA TRP A 153 2.09 3.80 -11.62
C TRP A 153 2.34 5.11 -10.88
N PRO A 154 2.16 5.10 -9.56
CA PRO A 154 2.47 6.27 -8.75
C PRO A 154 3.98 6.55 -8.74
N LEU A 155 4.32 7.82 -8.60
CA LEU A 155 5.68 8.26 -8.26
C LEU A 155 6.08 7.73 -6.87
N ALA A 156 7.39 7.78 -6.55
CA ALA A 156 7.92 7.24 -5.31
C ALA A 156 7.19 7.69 -4.03
N ASP A 157 6.86 8.97 -3.94
CA ASP A 157 6.22 9.57 -2.76
C ASP A 157 4.73 9.22 -2.62
N TYR A 158 4.09 8.77 -3.69
CA TYR A 158 2.67 8.38 -3.73
C TYR A 158 2.44 6.87 -3.57
N ARG A 159 3.52 6.13 -3.30
CA ARG A 159 3.46 4.73 -2.87
C ARG A 159 3.27 4.65 -1.36
N TYR A 160 2.93 3.46 -0.90
CA TYR A 160 2.84 3.18 0.53
C TYR A 160 4.15 3.52 1.26
N GLY A 161 4.02 4.28 2.34
CA GLY A 161 5.17 4.72 3.13
C GLY A 161 5.89 5.96 2.59
N GLY A 162 5.46 6.52 1.46
CA GLY A 162 5.96 7.80 0.96
C GLY A 162 5.62 8.97 1.88
N VAL A 163 6.35 10.08 1.77
CA VAL A 163 6.17 11.28 2.59
C VAL A 163 6.12 12.48 1.65
N PHE A 164 4.92 12.96 1.34
CA PHE A 164 4.71 14.15 0.50
C PHE A 164 4.20 15.37 1.27
N PHE A 165 3.63 15.17 2.47
CA PHE A 165 3.39 16.23 3.44
C PHE A 165 4.30 16.03 4.65
N GLN A 166 4.77 17.14 5.23
CA GLN A 166 5.63 17.07 6.41
C GLN A 166 4.93 16.26 7.52
N ASP A 167 5.63 15.28 8.08
CA ASP A 167 5.18 14.41 9.17
C ASP A 167 3.93 13.55 8.85
N VAL A 168 3.51 13.45 7.58
CA VAL A 168 2.42 12.59 7.13
C VAL A 168 2.95 11.48 6.24
N VAL A 169 2.85 10.26 6.70
CA VAL A 169 3.26 9.07 5.95
C VAL A 169 2.05 8.48 5.23
N HIS A 170 2.22 8.17 3.97
CA HIS A 170 1.19 7.61 3.11
C HIS A 170 0.83 6.18 3.53
N THR A 171 -0.45 5.92 3.83
CA THR A 171 -0.95 4.63 4.34
C THR A 171 -1.57 3.73 3.28
N GLY A 172 -1.52 4.14 2.02
CA GLY A 172 -2.02 3.42 0.86
C GLY A 172 -1.12 3.56 -0.36
N VAL A 173 -1.69 3.39 -1.51
CA VAL A 173 -1.10 3.68 -2.82
C VAL A 173 -2.05 4.60 -3.57
N ASP A 174 -1.52 5.70 -4.12
CA ASP A 174 -2.30 6.60 -4.97
C ASP A 174 -2.16 6.17 -6.42
N ILE A 175 -3.27 5.79 -7.01
CA ILE A 175 -3.35 5.29 -8.38
C ILE A 175 -3.90 6.41 -9.28
N PRO A 176 -3.05 7.08 -10.08
CA PRO A 176 -3.50 8.15 -10.96
C PRO A 176 -4.45 7.60 -12.03
N ALA A 177 -5.61 8.22 -12.15
CA ALA A 177 -6.60 7.91 -13.18
C ALA A 177 -7.39 9.17 -13.53
N ALA A 178 -8.08 9.16 -14.67
CA ALA A 178 -8.95 10.28 -15.05
C ALA A 178 -10.14 10.38 -14.06
N ARG A 179 -10.61 11.60 -13.81
CA ARG A 179 -11.85 11.83 -13.07
C ARG A 179 -13.00 11.06 -13.73
N GLY A 180 -13.80 10.37 -12.92
CA GLY A 180 -14.90 9.55 -13.40
C GLY A 180 -14.50 8.15 -13.88
N THR A 181 -13.23 7.76 -13.77
CA THR A 181 -12.82 6.37 -13.97
C THR A 181 -13.54 5.47 -12.96
N GLN A 182 -14.01 4.32 -13.41
CA GLN A 182 -14.73 3.35 -12.59
C GLN A 182 -13.84 2.76 -11.51
N VAL A 183 -14.35 2.78 -10.26
CA VAL A 183 -13.71 2.14 -9.11
C VAL A 183 -14.45 0.83 -8.81
N LEU A 184 -13.69 -0.26 -8.73
CA LEU A 184 -14.20 -1.62 -8.59
C LEU A 184 -13.85 -2.19 -7.21
N ALA A 185 -14.74 -3.01 -6.65
CA ALA A 185 -14.43 -3.78 -5.44
C ALA A 185 -13.27 -4.74 -5.70
N ALA A 186 -12.15 -4.55 -5.01
CA ALA A 186 -10.94 -5.38 -5.19
C ALA A 186 -11.10 -6.82 -4.66
N GLY A 187 -12.09 -7.06 -3.82
CA GLY A 187 -12.44 -8.37 -3.26
C GLY A 187 -13.87 -8.40 -2.77
N SER A 188 -14.47 -9.60 -2.67
CA SER A 188 -15.84 -9.77 -2.14
C SER A 188 -15.90 -9.48 -0.65
N GLY A 189 -17.00 -8.86 -0.20
CA GLY A 189 -17.15 -8.48 1.20
C GLY A 189 -18.31 -7.52 1.47
N LYS A 190 -18.38 -7.04 2.70
CA LYS A 190 -19.44 -6.16 3.18
C LYS A 190 -18.93 -4.74 3.35
N VAL A 191 -19.66 -3.76 2.78
CA VAL A 191 -19.39 -2.33 2.96
C VAL A 191 -19.55 -1.96 4.44
N THR A 192 -18.49 -1.46 5.05
CA THR A 192 -18.47 -1.00 6.45
C THR A 192 -18.55 0.50 6.57
N TRP A 193 -18.14 1.22 5.53
CA TRP A 193 -18.20 2.67 5.40
C TRP A 193 -18.54 3.08 3.96
N ALA A 194 -19.36 4.11 3.79
CA ALA A 194 -19.66 4.75 2.53
C ALA A 194 -20.04 6.20 2.81
N GLY A 195 -19.21 7.17 2.43
CA GLY A 195 -19.41 8.60 2.68
C GLY A 195 -18.15 9.31 3.15
N TYR A 196 -18.31 10.57 3.54
CA TYR A 196 -17.27 11.38 4.18
C TYR A 196 -17.09 10.99 5.65
N GLY A 197 -15.89 11.21 6.22
CA GLY A 197 -15.61 11.02 7.65
C GLY A 197 -15.01 9.67 8.03
N LEU A 198 -14.42 8.94 7.09
CA LEU A 198 -13.78 7.64 7.33
C LEU A 198 -12.63 7.73 8.35
N TYR A 199 -11.88 8.83 8.37
CA TYR A 199 -10.71 8.97 9.27
C TYR A 199 -11.10 8.87 10.73
N ALA A 200 -12.13 9.63 11.13
CA ALA A 200 -12.63 9.66 12.51
C ALA A 200 -13.81 8.72 12.75
N LEU A 201 -14.31 8.03 11.71
CA LEU A 201 -15.53 7.19 11.71
C LEU A 201 -16.80 7.98 12.13
N THR A 202 -16.79 9.28 11.86
CA THR A 202 -17.92 10.21 12.06
C THR A 202 -18.07 11.05 10.80
N PRO A 203 -19.30 11.37 10.34
CA PRO A 203 -19.49 12.21 9.17
C PRO A 203 -18.73 13.54 9.30
N ASP A 204 -17.87 13.82 8.34
CA ASP A 204 -16.99 15.00 8.31
C ASP A 204 -16.61 15.30 6.86
N ASP A 205 -17.05 16.43 6.33
CA ASP A 205 -16.80 16.85 4.94
C ASP A 205 -15.34 17.31 4.73
N GLU A 206 -14.60 17.58 5.81
CA GLU A 206 -13.17 17.94 5.78
C GLU A 206 -12.25 16.72 6.01
N ASP A 207 -12.83 15.51 6.01
CA ASP A 207 -12.09 14.25 6.19
C ASP A 207 -10.95 14.11 5.16
N PRO A 208 -9.74 13.72 5.59
CA PRO A 208 -8.62 13.57 4.67
C PRO A 208 -8.87 12.59 3.52
N TYR A 209 -9.66 11.52 3.73
CA TYR A 209 -10.01 10.57 2.68
C TYR A 209 -11.07 11.11 1.70
N GLY A 210 -11.73 12.23 2.03
CA GLY A 210 -12.85 12.73 1.26
C GLY A 210 -14.02 11.75 1.21
N LEU A 211 -14.66 11.65 0.05
CA LEU A 211 -15.69 10.65 -0.18
C LEU A 211 -15.03 9.28 -0.32
N ALA A 212 -15.37 8.35 0.61
CA ALA A 212 -14.65 7.09 0.72
C ALA A 212 -15.57 5.89 0.93
N VAL A 213 -15.10 4.72 0.47
CA VAL A 213 -15.71 3.42 0.73
C VAL A 213 -14.71 2.56 1.50
N ALA A 214 -15.18 1.80 2.50
CA ALA A 214 -14.40 0.76 3.13
C ALA A 214 -15.17 -0.57 3.12
N ILE A 215 -14.51 -1.64 2.69
CA ILE A 215 -15.06 -2.99 2.58
C ILE A 215 -14.37 -3.90 3.59
N ARG A 216 -15.13 -4.63 4.40
CA ARG A 216 -14.67 -5.76 5.19
C ARG A 216 -14.81 -7.02 4.34
N HIS A 217 -13.72 -7.69 4.05
CA HIS A 217 -13.72 -8.86 3.19
C HIS A 217 -14.24 -10.11 3.88
N ASP A 218 -14.79 -11.04 3.08
CA ASP A 218 -15.30 -12.34 3.53
C ASP A 218 -14.16 -13.33 3.82
N PHE A 219 -12.97 -13.00 3.37
CA PHE A 219 -11.73 -13.72 3.62
C PHE A 219 -10.83 -12.91 4.57
N GLY A 220 -9.87 -13.59 5.18
CA GLY A 220 -8.89 -13.00 6.09
C GLY A 220 -7.49 -13.51 5.79
N TYR A 221 -6.54 -13.08 6.60
CA TYR A 221 -5.16 -13.52 6.57
C TYR A 221 -4.67 -13.80 7.99
N ASP A 222 -4.13 -15.00 8.22
CA ASP A 222 -3.60 -15.44 9.52
C ASP A 222 -4.56 -15.14 10.68
N GLY A 223 -5.84 -15.53 10.51
CA GLY A 223 -6.90 -15.33 11.50
C GLY A 223 -7.35 -13.87 11.69
N SER A 224 -6.78 -12.94 10.96
CA SER A 224 -7.13 -11.51 11.01
C SER A 224 -8.07 -11.13 9.88
N THR A 225 -8.99 -10.21 10.15
CA THR A 225 -9.89 -9.63 9.15
C THR A 225 -9.13 -8.71 8.21
N LEU A 226 -9.48 -8.76 6.92
CA LEU A 226 -8.97 -7.86 5.90
C LEU A 226 -10.01 -6.79 5.54
N TYR A 227 -9.51 -5.58 5.28
CA TYR A 227 -10.31 -4.47 4.77
C TYR A 227 -9.58 -3.83 3.58
N SER A 228 -10.36 -3.30 2.63
CA SER A 228 -9.88 -2.36 1.64
C SER A 228 -10.55 -1.00 1.81
N VAL A 229 -9.82 0.06 1.47
CA VAL A 229 -10.31 1.45 1.52
C VAL A 229 -10.08 2.08 0.15
N TYR A 230 -11.07 2.84 -0.28
CA TYR A 230 -11.10 3.58 -1.53
C TYR A 230 -11.42 5.03 -1.18
N GLY A 231 -10.47 5.93 -1.36
CA GLY A 231 -10.58 7.34 -1.00
C GLY A 231 -10.59 8.27 -2.20
N HIS A 232 -10.89 9.53 -1.95
CA HIS A 232 -10.89 10.65 -2.89
C HIS A 232 -11.88 10.49 -4.05
N MET A 233 -12.96 9.71 -3.83
CA MET A 233 -13.95 9.41 -4.85
C MET A 233 -14.77 10.65 -5.21
N ASP A 234 -15.25 10.71 -6.45
CA ASP A 234 -16.15 11.76 -6.94
C ASP A 234 -17.62 11.39 -6.67
N ASP A 235 -17.92 10.09 -6.79
CA ASP A 235 -19.25 9.54 -6.55
C ASP A 235 -19.15 8.10 -5.99
N ILE A 236 -20.14 7.69 -5.19
CA ILE A 236 -20.24 6.33 -4.64
C ILE A 236 -21.61 5.76 -4.93
N TYR A 237 -21.65 4.47 -5.34
CA TYR A 237 -22.88 3.78 -5.76
C TYR A 237 -23.31 2.68 -4.78
N VAL A 238 -22.62 2.59 -3.65
CA VAL A 238 -22.85 1.56 -2.63
C VAL A 238 -23.22 2.17 -1.29
N THR A 239 -23.86 1.38 -0.44
CA THR A 239 -24.30 1.80 0.88
C THR A 239 -23.72 0.91 1.97
N LYS A 240 -23.54 1.47 3.18
CA LYS A 240 -23.10 0.71 4.34
C LYS A 240 -24.02 -0.48 4.60
N GLY A 241 -23.43 -1.66 4.75
CA GLY A 241 -24.12 -2.92 4.99
C GLY A 241 -24.37 -3.75 3.72
N GLN A 242 -24.21 -3.17 2.53
CA GLN A 242 -24.30 -3.87 1.26
C GLN A 242 -23.17 -4.91 1.14
N HIS A 243 -23.51 -6.09 0.64
CA HIS A 243 -22.53 -7.11 0.24
C HIS A 243 -22.18 -6.91 -1.23
N LEU A 244 -20.90 -7.06 -1.56
CA LEU A 244 -20.34 -6.86 -2.88
C LEU A 244 -19.55 -8.09 -3.29
N GLU A 245 -19.60 -8.40 -4.58
CA GLU A 245 -18.68 -9.33 -5.20
C GLU A 245 -17.45 -8.60 -5.73
N ARG A 246 -16.35 -9.31 -5.88
CA ARG A 246 -15.15 -8.78 -6.53
C ARG A 246 -15.45 -8.31 -7.94
N GLY A 247 -15.09 -7.07 -8.26
CA GLY A 247 -15.32 -6.44 -9.56
C GLY A 247 -16.62 -5.64 -9.64
N ASP A 248 -17.44 -5.64 -8.60
CA ASP A 248 -18.62 -4.78 -8.57
C ASP A 248 -18.20 -3.30 -8.61
N LEU A 249 -18.96 -2.51 -9.39
CA LEU A 249 -18.76 -1.07 -9.48
C LEU A 249 -19.19 -0.40 -8.16
N ILE A 250 -18.24 0.30 -7.50
CA ILE A 250 -18.50 0.95 -6.22
C ILE A 250 -18.57 2.47 -6.31
N GLY A 251 -18.08 3.08 -7.39
CA GLY A 251 -18.12 4.51 -7.60
C GLY A 251 -17.14 4.98 -8.66
N LEU A 252 -16.77 6.25 -8.61
CA LEU A 252 -15.91 6.93 -9.59
C LEU A 252 -14.74 7.62 -8.90
N VAL A 253 -13.58 7.63 -9.59
CA VAL A 253 -12.38 8.38 -9.17
C VAL A 253 -12.65 9.87 -9.17
N GLY A 254 -12.20 10.55 -8.14
CA GLY A 254 -12.32 11.99 -7.96
C GLY A 254 -11.07 12.64 -7.37
N ASP A 255 -11.31 13.73 -6.62
CA ASP A 255 -10.28 14.50 -5.91
C ASP A 255 -10.84 15.09 -4.61
N THR A 256 -11.81 14.46 -3.98
CA THR A 256 -12.38 14.92 -2.71
C THR A 256 -11.43 14.69 -1.54
N GLY A 257 -11.55 15.49 -0.47
CA GLY A 257 -10.69 15.41 0.71
C GLY A 257 -9.36 16.15 0.55
N LYS A 258 -8.31 15.68 1.24
CA LYS A 258 -6.98 16.31 1.20
C LYS A 258 -6.11 15.69 0.11
N VAL A 259 -6.18 16.25 -1.08
CA VAL A 259 -5.50 15.75 -2.27
C VAL A 259 -4.79 16.86 -3.03
N THR A 260 -3.86 16.48 -3.88
CA THR A 260 -3.10 17.37 -4.77
C THR A 260 -3.48 17.18 -6.24
N GLY A 261 -4.39 16.27 -6.54
CA GLY A 261 -4.86 15.99 -7.91
C GLY A 261 -5.78 14.78 -7.95
N VAL A 262 -6.30 14.48 -9.15
CA VAL A 262 -7.24 13.39 -9.37
C VAL A 262 -6.53 12.04 -9.29
N HIS A 263 -6.94 11.16 -8.39
CA HIS A 263 -6.42 9.80 -8.23
C HIS A 263 -7.36 8.96 -7.37
N LEU A 264 -7.16 7.65 -7.34
CA LEU A 264 -7.74 6.76 -6.34
C LEU A 264 -6.70 6.49 -5.25
N HIS A 265 -7.01 6.84 -4.00
CA HIS A 265 -6.27 6.34 -2.84
C HIS A 265 -6.78 4.95 -2.47
N PHE A 266 -5.89 3.95 -2.46
CA PHE A 266 -6.25 2.58 -2.15
C PHE A 266 -5.42 2.04 -0.97
N GLU A 267 -6.11 1.51 0.06
CA GLU A 267 -5.45 0.86 1.20
C GLU A 267 -5.87 -0.59 1.35
N VAL A 268 -4.96 -1.40 1.88
CA VAL A 268 -5.24 -2.70 2.50
C VAL A 268 -4.97 -2.59 3.99
N ARG A 269 -5.94 -3.02 4.81
CA ARG A 269 -5.83 -2.99 6.29
C ARG A 269 -6.01 -4.39 6.85
N LEU A 270 -5.19 -4.73 7.84
CA LEU A 270 -5.22 -6.02 8.51
C LEU A 270 -5.63 -5.85 9.98
N GLY A 271 -6.61 -6.64 10.43
CA GLY A 271 -7.12 -6.70 11.79
C GLY A 271 -8.10 -5.59 12.14
N LYS A 272 -7.76 -4.33 11.94
CA LYS A 272 -8.61 -3.17 12.30
C LYS A 272 -8.83 -2.24 11.10
N ASN A 273 -10.06 -1.72 10.97
CA ASN A 273 -10.38 -0.72 9.95
C ASN A 273 -9.96 0.69 10.39
N ASN A 274 -8.68 0.90 10.57
CA ASN A 274 -8.07 2.22 10.75
C ASN A 274 -6.67 2.23 10.12
N PHE A 275 -6.11 3.40 9.91
CA PHE A 275 -4.82 3.58 9.25
C PHE A 275 -3.64 2.90 9.98
N PHE A 276 -3.72 2.63 11.29
CA PHE A 276 -2.71 1.84 12.01
C PHE A 276 -2.70 0.35 11.60
N GLY A 277 -3.75 -0.14 10.96
CA GLY A 277 -3.84 -1.49 10.41
C GLY A 277 -3.30 -1.61 8.98
N SER A 278 -2.89 -0.50 8.35
CA SER A 278 -2.49 -0.49 6.94
C SER A 278 -1.31 -1.42 6.65
N ARG A 279 -1.30 -1.95 5.44
CA ARG A 279 -0.23 -2.76 4.85
C ARG A 279 0.03 -2.27 3.44
N ASN A 280 1.24 -2.48 2.91
CA ASN A 280 1.54 -2.07 1.55
C ASN A 280 0.65 -2.82 0.54
N PRO A 281 -0.27 -2.14 -0.17
CA PRO A 281 -1.20 -2.79 -1.09
C PRO A 281 -0.52 -3.56 -2.23
N GLU A 282 0.70 -3.19 -2.60
CA GLU A 282 1.46 -3.84 -3.68
C GLU A 282 1.87 -5.28 -3.35
N LEU A 283 1.86 -5.69 -2.07
CA LEU A 283 2.02 -7.08 -1.65
C LEU A 283 0.71 -7.88 -1.68
N TRP A 284 -0.43 -7.20 -1.82
CA TRP A 284 -1.77 -7.80 -1.72
C TRP A 284 -2.52 -7.82 -3.03
N MET A 285 -2.23 -6.89 -3.94
CA MET A 285 -2.84 -6.85 -5.27
C MET A 285 -2.16 -7.85 -6.20
N SER A 286 -2.96 -8.69 -6.87
CA SER A 286 -2.43 -9.67 -7.83
C SER A 286 -1.67 -8.98 -8.96
N PRO A 287 -0.42 -9.40 -9.23
CA PRO A 287 0.34 -8.87 -10.35
C PRO A 287 -0.19 -9.40 -11.69
N PRO A 288 0.11 -8.72 -12.80
CA PRO A 288 -0.11 -9.26 -14.14
C PRO A 288 0.69 -10.55 -14.37
N GLN A 289 0.20 -11.46 -15.21
CA GLN A 289 0.90 -12.69 -15.56
C GLN A 289 2.25 -12.38 -16.20
N GLY A 290 3.29 -13.05 -15.72
CA GLY A 290 4.66 -12.78 -16.12
C GLY A 290 5.32 -11.58 -15.42
N TRP A 291 4.63 -10.91 -14.48
CA TRP A 291 5.18 -9.83 -13.66
C TRP A 291 5.25 -10.26 -12.20
N GLY A 292 6.07 -9.59 -11.41
CA GLY A 292 6.27 -9.87 -9.99
C GLY A 292 6.42 -8.62 -9.15
N VAL A 293 6.82 -8.79 -7.90
CA VAL A 293 6.98 -7.74 -6.90
C VAL A 293 8.38 -7.80 -6.31
N LEU A 294 9.03 -6.65 -6.18
CA LEU A 294 10.27 -6.50 -5.42
C LEU A 294 9.95 -5.98 -4.03
N ALA A 295 10.40 -6.69 -3.00
CA ALA A 295 10.35 -6.21 -1.63
C ALA A 295 11.76 -6.15 -1.02
N GLY A 296 12.01 -5.18 -0.16
CA GLY A 296 13.31 -4.95 0.43
C GLY A 296 13.27 -4.53 1.89
N ARG A 297 14.29 -4.95 2.64
CA ARG A 297 14.56 -4.44 3.99
C ARG A 297 15.85 -3.65 3.99
N LEU A 298 15.73 -2.33 4.08
CA LEU A 298 16.84 -1.38 4.03
C LEU A 298 17.21 -0.96 5.45
N MET A 299 18.45 -1.19 5.83
CA MET A 299 18.98 -0.87 7.16
C MET A 299 20.32 -0.15 7.07
N SER A 300 20.60 0.69 8.05
CA SER A 300 21.94 1.22 8.32
C SER A 300 22.91 0.09 8.68
N THR A 301 24.20 0.35 8.70
CA THR A 301 25.23 -0.61 9.15
C THR A 301 24.96 -1.11 10.58
N GLY A 302 24.39 -0.25 11.44
CA GLY A 302 24.00 -0.60 12.79
C GLY A 302 22.69 -1.37 12.92
N GLY A 303 21.93 -1.55 11.83
CA GLY A 303 20.69 -2.31 11.80
C GLY A 303 19.41 -1.50 12.02
N ALA A 304 19.47 -0.18 12.19
CA ALA A 304 18.30 0.68 12.18
C ALA A 304 17.72 0.78 10.75
N LEU A 305 16.41 0.80 10.61
CA LEU A 305 15.77 0.99 9.30
C LEU A 305 16.20 2.34 8.70
N LEU A 306 16.40 2.34 7.38
CA LEU A 306 16.55 3.57 6.62
C LEU A 306 15.14 4.05 6.28
N GLU A 307 14.80 5.26 6.72
CA GLU A 307 13.50 5.88 6.52
C GLU A 307 13.58 6.88 5.36
N SER A 308 12.56 6.95 4.51
CA SER A 308 12.47 7.85 3.35
C SER A 308 13.73 7.84 2.49
N HIS A 309 14.33 6.66 2.33
CA HIS A 309 15.59 6.50 1.60
C HIS A 309 15.30 6.10 0.16
N THR A 310 15.67 6.97 -0.78
CA THR A 310 15.45 6.73 -2.21
C THR A 310 16.45 5.73 -2.76
N ILE A 311 15.95 4.75 -3.50
CA ILE A 311 16.73 3.80 -4.28
C ILE A 311 16.30 3.82 -5.74
N GLN A 312 17.14 3.31 -6.62
CA GLN A 312 16.82 3.12 -8.03
C GLN A 312 16.82 1.63 -8.38
N VAL A 313 15.87 1.23 -9.20
CA VAL A 313 15.76 -0.12 -9.77
C VAL A 313 15.80 0.02 -11.27
N HIS A 314 16.72 -0.67 -11.92
CA HIS A 314 16.99 -0.58 -13.34
C HIS A 314 16.77 -1.93 -14.02
N SER A 315 15.96 -1.97 -15.09
CA SER A 315 15.73 -3.16 -15.90
C SER A 315 16.80 -3.32 -16.98
N TYR A 316 17.42 -4.48 -17.05
CA TYR A 316 18.36 -4.80 -18.14
C TYR A 316 17.66 -5.04 -19.49
N ALA A 317 16.36 -5.37 -19.47
CA ALA A 317 15.64 -5.73 -20.69
C ALA A 317 15.28 -4.51 -21.57
N ASN A 318 15.02 -3.35 -20.98
CA ASN A 318 14.49 -2.17 -21.69
C ASN A 318 15.02 -0.83 -21.18
N ASP A 319 16.09 -0.84 -20.37
CA ASP A 319 16.73 0.34 -19.77
C ASP A 319 15.77 1.23 -18.93
N GLN A 320 14.60 0.71 -18.58
CA GLN A 320 13.63 1.40 -17.74
C GLN A 320 14.12 1.49 -16.29
N ARG A 321 13.88 2.64 -15.65
CA ARG A 321 14.28 2.92 -14.27
C ARG A 321 13.11 3.36 -13.44
N TRP A 322 13.08 2.87 -12.20
CA TRP A 322 12.12 3.27 -11.17
C TRP A 322 12.87 3.87 -10.00
N GLU A 323 12.30 4.92 -9.46
CA GLU A 323 12.65 5.40 -8.12
C GLU A 323 11.61 4.88 -7.14
N VAL A 324 12.06 4.46 -5.96
CA VAL A 324 11.20 4.04 -4.86
C VAL A 324 11.83 4.43 -3.54
N ASN A 325 11.00 4.92 -2.61
CA ASN A 325 11.43 5.31 -1.27
C ASN A 325 11.17 4.19 -0.27
N SER A 326 12.10 3.98 0.65
CA SER A 326 11.77 3.20 1.84
C SER A 326 10.75 3.95 2.69
N TYR A 327 9.98 3.21 3.49
CA TYR A 327 8.90 3.79 4.28
C TYR A 327 9.38 4.92 5.18
N GLY A 328 8.61 6.00 5.23
CA GLY A 328 8.80 7.09 6.17
C GLY A 328 8.49 6.68 7.61
N LYS A 329 8.89 7.54 8.53
CA LYS A 329 8.60 7.35 9.94
C LYS A 329 7.14 7.67 10.23
N GLY A 330 6.36 6.68 10.68
CA GLY A 330 4.93 6.92 10.99
C GLY A 330 4.09 5.66 11.07
N SER A 331 2.88 5.74 10.56
CA SER A 331 1.84 4.71 10.67
C SER A 331 1.97 3.57 9.65
N THR A 332 3.16 3.34 9.10
CA THR A 332 3.42 2.24 8.19
C THR A 332 3.73 0.95 8.95
N ASN A 333 3.27 -0.17 8.40
CA ASN A 333 3.57 -1.49 8.93
C ASN A 333 4.17 -2.37 7.85
N SER A 334 5.27 -3.02 8.18
CA SER A 334 5.82 -4.10 7.35
C SER A 334 4.91 -5.31 7.36
N ASP A 335 5.01 -6.13 6.33
CA ASP A 335 4.44 -7.47 6.34
C ASP A 335 5.07 -8.33 7.45
N PRO A 336 4.28 -9.17 8.15
CA PRO A 336 4.79 -9.98 9.26
C PRO A 336 5.93 -10.93 8.88
N TYR A 337 5.94 -11.42 7.63
CA TYR A 337 6.98 -12.33 7.14
C TYR A 337 8.15 -11.58 6.50
N TYR A 338 7.85 -10.71 5.53
CA TYR A 338 8.89 -10.01 4.77
C TYR A 338 9.65 -9.00 5.63
N ASN A 339 9.01 -8.40 6.63
CA ASN A 339 9.58 -7.33 7.47
C ASN A 339 10.23 -6.23 6.64
N GLU A 340 9.68 -5.98 5.47
CA GLU A 340 10.16 -5.01 4.50
C GLU A 340 9.92 -3.58 4.99
N ASN A 341 10.65 -2.65 4.42
CA ASN A 341 10.34 -1.23 4.49
C ASN A 341 10.43 -0.57 3.10
N LEU A 342 10.30 -1.38 2.05
CA LEU A 342 10.26 -0.96 0.66
C LEU A 342 9.57 -2.02 -0.17
N VAL A 343 8.65 -1.59 -1.05
CA VAL A 343 8.03 -2.46 -2.07
C VAL A 343 7.95 -1.70 -3.39
N LEU A 344 8.17 -2.41 -4.47
CA LEU A 344 7.94 -1.98 -5.83
C LEU A 344 7.21 -3.09 -6.59
N GLY A 345 5.92 -2.91 -6.80
CA GLY A 345 5.06 -3.86 -7.50
C GLY A 345 5.12 -3.75 -9.01
N ASP A 346 4.52 -4.71 -9.68
CA ASP A 346 4.30 -4.78 -11.12
C ASP A 346 5.59 -4.58 -11.95
N LEU A 347 6.60 -5.32 -11.61
CA LEU A 347 7.79 -5.41 -12.43
C LEU A 347 7.68 -6.61 -13.38
N PRO A 348 7.86 -6.44 -14.70
CA PRO A 348 8.03 -7.58 -15.61
C PRO A 348 9.09 -8.55 -15.07
N ALA A 349 8.86 -9.86 -15.17
CA ALA A 349 9.87 -10.85 -14.77
C ALA A 349 11.15 -10.68 -15.60
N GLY A 350 12.30 -10.80 -14.95
CA GLY A 350 13.59 -10.60 -15.59
C GLY A 350 14.67 -10.11 -14.64
N ASP A 351 15.80 -9.70 -15.22
CA ASP A 351 16.97 -9.28 -14.46
C ASP A 351 17.00 -7.76 -14.31
N TYR A 352 17.33 -7.33 -13.10
CA TYR A 352 17.37 -5.93 -12.67
C TYR A 352 18.60 -5.65 -11.85
N GLU A 353 19.01 -4.39 -11.81
CA GLU A 353 20.04 -3.87 -10.92
C GLU A 353 19.40 -2.89 -9.92
N ILE A 354 19.70 -3.07 -8.63
CA ILE A 354 19.28 -2.17 -7.56
C ILE A 354 20.46 -1.27 -7.21
N TRP A 355 20.24 0.04 -7.15
CA TRP A 355 21.23 1.02 -6.73
C TRP A 355 20.79 1.72 -5.45
N ILE A 356 21.64 1.63 -4.42
CA ILE A 356 21.39 2.25 -3.11
C ILE A 356 22.54 3.21 -2.77
N PRO A 357 22.31 4.54 -2.80
CA PRO A 357 23.27 5.48 -2.29
C PRO A 357 23.32 5.38 -0.75
N TYR A 358 24.49 5.16 -0.17
CA TYR A 358 24.66 5.09 1.27
C TYR A 358 26.05 5.54 1.71
N ALA A 359 26.13 6.45 2.70
CA ALA A 359 27.37 6.93 3.32
C ALA A 359 28.44 7.38 2.28
N GLY A 360 28.01 8.08 1.22
CA GLY A 360 28.88 8.63 0.18
C GLY A 360 29.30 7.65 -0.91
N SER A 361 28.77 6.44 -0.92
CA SER A 361 29.00 5.42 -1.94
C SER A 361 27.69 4.95 -2.55
N ILE A 362 27.73 4.43 -3.77
CA ILE A 362 26.60 3.72 -4.39
C ILE A 362 26.89 2.23 -4.28
N TYR A 363 25.95 1.51 -3.69
CA TYR A 363 25.95 0.04 -3.63
C TYR A 363 25.02 -0.47 -4.70
N ASN A 364 25.42 -1.47 -5.45
CA ASN A 364 24.60 -2.10 -6.49
C ASN A 364 24.51 -3.61 -6.28
N GLN A 365 23.41 -4.19 -6.77
CA GLN A 365 23.13 -5.62 -6.67
C GLN A 365 22.17 -6.03 -7.78
N ASP A 366 22.55 -7.09 -8.50
CA ASP A 366 21.65 -7.77 -9.42
C ASP A 366 20.60 -8.56 -8.67
N ILE A 367 19.36 -8.53 -9.18
CA ILE A 367 18.25 -9.31 -8.69
C ILE A 367 17.37 -9.79 -9.84
N HIS A 368 16.88 -11.00 -9.74
CA HIS A 368 15.88 -11.55 -10.66
C HIS A 368 14.49 -11.42 -10.11
N ILE A 369 13.58 -10.76 -10.86
CA ILE A 369 12.17 -10.67 -10.51
C ILE A 369 11.46 -11.93 -10.99
N GLN A 370 10.94 -12.70 -10.04
CA GLN A 370 10.21 -13.93 -10.29
C GLN A 370 8.77 -13.63 -10.70
N PRO A 371 8.24 -14.27 -11.73
CA PRO A 371 6.87 -14.05 -12.17
C PRO A 371 5.85 -14.55 -11.13
N GLY A 372 4.88 -13.70 -10.79
CA GLY A 372 3.81 -14.01 -9.84
C GLY A 372 4.24 -14.14 -8.39
N MET A 373 5.44 -13.71 -8.04
CA MET A 373 6.02 -13.88 -6.70
C MET A 373 6.66 -12.61 -6.18
N VAL A 374 6.95 -12.59 -4.88
CA VAL A 374 7.78 -11.57 -4.25
C VAL A 374 9.26 -11.97 -4.36
N SER A 375 10.05 -11.17 -5.07
CA SER A 375 11.52 -11.23 -5.03
C SER A 375 12.02 -10.34 -3.92
N TYR A 376 12.96 -10.81 -3.10
CA TYR A 376 13.30 -10.14 -1.85
C TYR A 376 14.80 -9.94 -1.67
N PHE A 377 15.17 -8.80 -1.07
CA PHE A 377 16.53 -8.52 -0.66
C PHE A 377 16.60 -7.82 0.70
N THR A 378 17.77 -7.88 1.31
CA THR A 378 18.13 -7.08 2.49
C THR A 378 19.37 -6.25 2.15
N PHE A 379 19.35 -4.97 2.49
CA PHE A 379 20.52 -4.09 2.48
C PHE A 379 20.88 -3.68 3.90
N LYS A 380 22.16 -3.79 4.29
CA LYS A 380 22.63 -3.44 5.62
C LYS A 380 23.83 -2.50 5.58
N GLY A 381 23.62 -1.32 5.04
CA GLY A 381 24.61 -0.26 4.96
C GLY A 381 25.93 -0.76 4.38
N ARG A 382 27.07 -0.53 5.07
CA ARG A 382 28.41 -0.93 4.57
C ARG A 382 28.59 -2.44 4.41
N ASN A 383 27.70 -3.27 4.98
CA ASN A 383 27.76 -4.72 4.82
C ASN A 383 27.14 -5.17 3.48
N GLY A 384 26.54 -4.25 2.70
CA GLY A 384 25.97 -4.53 1.38
C GLY A 384 24.66 -5.31 1.42
N PHE A 385 24.46 -6.10 0.38
CA PHE A 385 23.23 -6.81 0.09
C PHE A 385 23.26 -8.28 0.52
N LYS A 386 22.06 -8.80 0.73
CA LYS A 386 21.74 -10.22 0.74
C LYS A 386 20.47 -10.43 -0.05
N VAL A 387 20.52 -11.19 -1.14
CA VAL A 387 19.38 -11.56 -1.96
C VAL A 387 18.77 -12.88 -1.46
N GLY A 388 17.46 -13.00 -1.55
CA GLY A 388 16.69 -14.19 -1.18
C GLY A 388 15.75 -13.93 -0.01
N LEU A 389 14.68 -14.71 0.05
CA LEU A 389 13.59 -14.59 1.03
C LEU A 389 14.10 -14.59 2.48
N PRO A 390 13.39 -13.95 3.41
CA PRO A 390 13.64 -14.07 4.83
C PRO A 390 13.64 -15.55 5.27
N LYS A 391 14.33 -15.86 6.35
CA LYS A 391 14.21 -17.20 6.95
C LYS A 391 12.75 -17.44 7.35
N ALA A 392 12.22 -18.62 7.02
CA ALA A 392 10.92 -19.04 7.52
C ALA A 392 10.86 -18.86 9.06
N PRO A 393 9.75 -18.35 9.61
CA PRO A 393 9.55 -18.34 11.05
C PRO A 393 9.79 -19.75 11.56
N GLY A 394 10.72 -19.91 12.49
CA GLY A 394 11.27 -21.21 12.86
C GLY A 394 10.19 -22.21 13.25
N THR A 395 10.04 -23.26 12.49
CA THR A 395 9.77 -24.57 13.06
C THR A 395 11.03 -24.95 13.84
N SER A 396 11.07 -24.61 15.11
CA SER A 396 11.99 -25.24 16.04
C SER A 396 11.59 -26.72 16.08
N PHE A 397 12.19 -27.52 15.21
CA PHE A 397 12.19 -28.96 15.37
C PHE A 397 13.02 -29.21 16.64
N THR A 398 12.34 -29.28 17.79
CA THR A 398 12.87 -30.01 18.91
C THR A 398 12.95 -31.44 18.44
N THR A 399 14.16 -31.89 18.08
CA THR A 399 14.43 -33.34 17.95
C THR A 399 14.00 -33.97 19.26
N PRO A 400 13.09 -34.98 19.24
CA PRO A 400 12.78 -35.69 20.44
C PRO A 400 14.12 -36.32 20.92
N ASN A 401 14.53 -36.03 22.15
CA ASN A 401 15.59 -36.77 22.78
C ASN A 401 15.15 -38.25 22.78
N THR A 402 15.80 -39.04 21.96
CA THR A 402 15.67 -40.50 22.02
C THR A 402 16.22 -40.96 23.38
N PRO A 403 15.49 -41.82 24.15
CA PRO A 403 15.89 -42.28 25.47
C PRO A 403 17.15 -43.15 25.45
#